data_c656c4fcb06ad7122a0141997d946f18
#
_entry.id   c656c4fcb06ad7122a0141997d946f18
#
_cell.length_a   1.000
_cell.length_b   1.000
_cell.length_c   1.000
_cell.angle_alpha   90.00
_cell.angle_beta   90.00
_cell.angle_gamma   90.00
#
_symmetry.space_group_name_H-M   'P 1'
#
loop_
_entity.id
_entity.type
_entity.pdbx_description
1 polymer ?
#
loop_
_entity_poly.entity_id
_entity_poly.type
_entity_poly.pdbx_seq_one_letter_code
_entity_poly.pdbx_strand_id
1 'polypeptide(L)'
;PPRSTRKESSAASDVYKRQINIGARFDDRITGKIDEFSPKSKKVHIDIDPSSINKIIKVDLAIVGDVTDVIKSTTKTLKKKNLNLEKSNKQKISKWWQQIQKWRTKQSLNFINSDKIIKPQHAVQRLYELTKNQDTFITTEVGQHQMWAAQHYKFNKPNRWMTSGGLGTMGYGLPAAVGVQIAHPDKLVVDIAGEASILMTMQEMSTAVQYKLPIKIFILNNEYMGMVRQWQELLHEKNYSESYTEALPDFVKLAEAYGCVGIRASKPEELDEKISQMLSVNKPVIFDCVVDKIENC
;
A
#
# COMPACT_ATOMS: atom_id res chain seq x y z
N PRO A 1 11.90 0.16 -12.13
CA PRO A 1 11.52 -1.18 -12.54
C PRO A 1 12.09 -1.46 -13.92
N PRO A 2 12.57 -2.69 -14.21
CA PRO A 2 13.09 -3.01 -15.52
C PRO A 2 12.04 -2.69 -16.60
N ARG A 3 12.45 -2.14 -17.73
CA ARG A 3 11.58 -1.81 -18.88
C ARG A 3 10.68 -2.98 -19.35
N SER A 4 11.02 -4.22 -18.98
CA SER A 4 10.25 -5.43 -19.29
C SER A 4 8.91 -5.51 -18.56
N THR A 5 8.78 -5.01 -17.33
CA THR A 5 7.51 -5.03 -16.59
C THR A 5 6.49 -4.05 -17.15
N ARG A 6 6.93 -2.90 -17.69
CA ARG A 6 6.06 -1.94 -18.36
C ARG A 6 5.47 -2.50 -19.66
N LYS A 7 6.27 -3.26 -20.44
CA LYS A 7 5.79 -3.90 -21.67
C LYS A 7 4.76 -5.00 -21.38
N GLU A 8 4.93 -5.76 -20.33
CA GLU A 8 3.97 -6.81 -19.97
C GLU A 8 2.65 -6.25 -19.43
N SER A 9 2.68 -5.13 -18.69
CA SER A 9 1.47 -4.46 -18.24
C SER A 9 0.69 -3.81 -19.38
N SER A 10 1.38 -3.13 -20.30
CA SER A 10 0.74 -2.55 -21.49
C SER A 10 0.27 -3.63 -22.47
N ALA A 11 1.04 -4.71 -22.64
CA ALA A 11 0.62 -5.84 -23.48
C ALA A 11 -0.60 -6.56 -22.89
N ALA A 12 -0.74 -6.63 -21.55
CA ALA A 12 -1.91 -7.17 -20.93
C ALA A 12 -3.15 -6.31 -21.18
N SER A 13 -3.02 -5.00 -21.13
CA SER A 13 -4.13 -4.09 -21.43
C SER A 13 -4.47 -4.02 -22.93
N ASP A 14 -3.52 -4.29 -23.80
CA ASP A 14 -3.74 -4.37 -25.27
C ASP A 14 -4.51 -5.63 -25.71
N VAL A 15 -4.47 -6.70 -24.91
CA VAL A 15 -5.26 -7.91 -25.16
C VAL A 15 -6.75 -7.66 -24.91
N TYR A 16 -7.11 -6.64 -24.13
CA TYR A 16 -8.50 -6.27 -23.88
C TYR A 16 -8.92 -5.13 -24.77
N LYS A 17 -9.87 -5.41 -25.59
CA LYS A 17 -10.52 -4.42 -26.46
C LYS A 17 -11.30 -3.37 -25.68
N ARG A 18 -11.39 -3.46 -24.34
CA ARG A 18 -12.15 -2.53 -23.51
C ARG A 18 -11.62 -2.44 -22.08
N GLN A 19 -11.42 -1.22 -21.62
CA GLN A 19 -11.18 -0.88 -20.22
C GLN A 19 -12.41 -0.19 -19.64
N ILE A 20 -12.76 -0.53 -18.40
CA ILE A 20 -13.77 0.20 -17.60
C ILE A 20 -13.00 0.77 -16.42
N ASN A 21 -12.88 2.09 -16.40
CA ASN A 21 -12.14 2.84 -15.40
C ASN A 21 -13.13 3.52 -14.48
N ILE A 22 -13.04 3.25 -13.19
CA ILE A 22 -13.94 3.79 -12.16
C ILE A 22 -13.12 4.60 -11.18
N GLY A 23 -13.35 5.93 -11.11
CA GLY A 23 -12.60 6.84 -10.24
C GLY A 23 -11.10 6.91 -10.53
N ALA A 24 -10.69 6.64 -11.78
CA ALA A 24 -9.30 6.57 -12.17
C ALA A 24 -8.76 7.95 -12.56
N ARG A 25 -7.69 8.40 -11.91
CA ARG A 25 -7.03 9.69 -12.26
C ARG A 25 -6.16 9.61 -13.50
N PHE A 26 -5.79 8.42 -13.95
CA PHE A 26 -4.82 8.20 -15.03
C PHE A 26 -3.50 8.95 -14.80
N ASP A 27 -2.97 8.90 -13.56
CA ASP A 27 -1.69 9.50 -13.24
C ASP A 27 -0.52 8.77 -13.92
N ASP A 28 0.65 9.38 -13.90
CA ASP A 28 1.86 8.90 -14.56
C ASP A 28 2.34 7.53 -14.04
N ARG A 29 2.03 7.18 -12.79
CA ARG A 29 2.36 5.88 -12.19
C ARG A 29 1.57 4.75 -12.84
N ILE A 30 0.35 5.05 -13.30
CA ILE A 30 -0.52 4.08 -13.99
C ILE A 30 -0.25 4.10 -15.49
N THR A 31 -0.21 5.29 -16.10
CA THR A 31 -0.13 5.42 -17.55
C THR A 31 1.27 5.21 -18.10
N GLY A 32 2.28 5.64 -17.38
CA GLY A 32 3.62 5.76 -17.94
C GLY A 32 3.59 6.69 -19.15
N LYS A 33 4.11 6.24 -20.29
CA LYS A 33 4.05 6.99 -21.55
C LYS A 33 2.62 6.98 -22.09
N ILE A 34 2.01 8.15 -22.13
CA ILE A 34 0.58 8.34 -22.44
C ILE A 34 0.19 7.72 -23.77
N ASP A 35 0.98 7.94 -24.82
CA ASP A 35 0.71 7.45 -26.18
C ASP A 35 0.78 5.92 -26.29
N GLU A 36 1.45 5.27 -25.34
CA GLU A 36 1.58 3.81 -25.27
C GLU A 36 0.60 3.17 -24.26
N PHE A 37 -0.20 3.97 -23.56
CA PHE A 37 -1.16 3.47 -22.59
C PHE A 37 -2.37 2.84 -23.29
N SER A 38 -2.31 1.52 -23.46
CA SER A 38 -3.42 0.72 -24.03
C SER A 38 -4.08 1.34 -25.28
N PRO A 39 -3.29 1.62 -26.35
CA PRO A 39 -3.77 2.42 -27.49
C PRO A 39 -4.87 1.74 -28.30
N LYS A 40 -4.96 0.40 -28.21
CA LYS A 40 -5.95 -0.41 -28.95
C LYS A 40 -7.25 -0.68 -28.20
N SER A 41 -7.33 -0.32 -26.89
CA SER A 41 -8.52 -0.55 -26.10
C SER A 41 -9.52 0.60 -26.20
N LYS A 42 -10.81 0.26 -26.25
CA LYS A 42 -11.87 1.23 -25.97
C LYS A 42 -11.97 1.47 -24.47
N LYS A 43 -12.08 2.72 -24.09
CA LYS A 43 -12.06 3.16 -22.70
C LYS A 43 -13.39 3.74 -22.27
N VAL A 44 -13.95 3.20 -21.20
CA VAL A 44 -15.09 3.76 -20.48
C VAL A 44 -14.55 4.38 -19.20
N HIS A 45 -14.87 5.63 -18.90
CA HIS A 45 -14.49 6.31 -17.67
C HIS A 45 -15.72 6.74 -16.90
N ILE A 46 -15.85 6.24 -15.69
CA ILE A 46 -16.90 6.58 -14.74
C ILE A 46 -16.25 7.39 -13.62
N ASP A 47 -16.66 8.63 -13.47
CA ASP A 47 -16.12 9.51 -12.42
C ASP A 47 -17.22 10.48 -11.96
N ILE A 48 -17.19 10.86 -10.69
CA ILE A 48 -18.10 11.86 -10.14
C ILE A 48 -17.67 13.27 -10.53
N ASP A 49 -16.38 13.49 -10.76
CA ASP A 49 -15.82 14.77 -11.15
C ASP A 49 -15.70 14.90 -12.68
N PRO A 50 -16.50 15.75 -13.32
CA PRO A 50 -16.43 15.97 -14.77
C PRO A 50 -15.07 16.50 -15.23
N SER A 51 -14.30 17.16 -14.36
CA SER A 51 -12.97 17.69 -14.69
C SER A 51 -11.89 16.60 -14.85
N SER A 52 -12.14 15.42 -14.31
CA SER A 52 -11.26 14.25 -14.46
C SER A 52 -11.42 13.59 -15.83
N ILE A 53 -12.56 13.79 -16.50
CA ILE A 53 -12.84 13.17 -17.80
C ILE A 53 -11.99 13.78 -18.91
N ASN A 54 -11.33 12.92 -19.68
CA ASN A 54 -10.45 13.32 -20.81
C ASN A 54 -9.26 14.22 -20.41
N LYS A 55 -8.94 14.33 -19.12
CA LYS A 55 -7.86 15.19 -18.64
C LYS A 55 -6.49 14.71 -19.11
N ILE A 56 -6.21 13.42 -18.99
CA ILE A 56 -4.93 12.82 -19.36
C ILE A 56 -5.12 11.85 -20.52
N ILE A 57 -6.05 10.91 -20.39
CA ILE A 57 -6.36 9.90 -21.41
C ILE A 57 -7.70 10.21 -22.05
N LYS A 58 -7.72 10.26 -23.37
CA LYS A 58 -8.98 10.34 -24.14
C LYS A 58 -9.77 9.04 -23.96
N VAL A 59 -11.07 9.15 -23.67
CA VAL A 59 -11.94 7.99 -23.47
C VAL A 59 -13.04 7.94 -24.52
N ASP A 60 -13.49 6.73 -24.87
CA ASP A 60 -14.54 6.52 -25.87
C ASP A 60 -15.94 6.78 -25.28
N LEU A 61 -16.12 6.52 -23.99
CA LEU A 61 -17.38 6.75 -23.30
C LEU A 61 -17.10 7.31 -21.90
N ALA A 62 -17.62 8.50 -21.65
CA ALA A 62 -17.62 9.15 -20.35
C ALA A 62 -18.97 8.98 -19.66
N ILE A 63 -18.96 8.65 -18.37
CA ILE A 63 -20.15 8.61 -17.52
C ILE A 63 -19.84 9.42 -16.27
N VAL A 64 -20.42 10.61 -16.17
CA VAL A 64 -20.30 11.47 -14.97
C VAL A 64 -21.40 11.10 -13.99
N GLY A 65 -21.03 10.70 -12.79
CA GLY A 65 -21.98 10.32 -11.74
C GLY A 65 -21.38 9.51 -10.62
N ASP A 66 -22.15 9.36 -9.54
CA ASP A 66 -21.79 8.48 -8.43
C ASP A 66 -21.71 7.02 -8.90
N VAL A 67 -20.64 6.34 -8.52
CA VAL A 67 -20.37 4.96 -8.95
C VAL A 67 -21.46 3.99 -8.51
N THR A 68 -22.06 4.20 -7.34
CA THR A 68 -23.12 3.35 -6.81
C THR A 68 -24.36 3.39 -7.72
N ASP A 69 -24.74 4.58 -8.15
CA ASP A 69 -25.90 4.77 -9.01
C ASP A 69 -25.64 4.26 -10.43
N VAL A 70 -24.43 4.49 -10.95
CA VAL A 70 -24.03 3.98 -12.26
C VAL A 70 -24.02 2.44 -12.25
N ILE A 71 -23.47 1.79 -11.23
CA ILE A 71 -23.45 0.32 -11.10
C ILE A 71 -24.87 -0.23 -10.97
N LYS A 72 -25.73 0.36 -10.12
CA LYS A 72 -27.14 -0.05 -9.97
C LYS A 72 -27.89 0.04 -11.30
N SER A 73 -27.75 1.15 -12.01
CA SER A 73 -28.42 1.38 -13.30
C SER A 73 -27.92 0.40 -14.37
N THR A 74 -26.60 0.21 -14.45
CA THR A 74 -25.97 -0.75 -15.38
C THR A 74 -26.44 -2.17 -15.11
N THR A 75 -26.45 -2.59 -13.86
CA THR A 75 -26.90 -3.93 -13.44
C THR A 75 -28.37 -4.14 -13.79
N LYS A 76 -29.24 -3.15 -13.54
CA LYS A 76 -30.66 -3.18 -13.91
C LYS A 76 -30.85 -3.33 -15.42
N THR A 77 -30.06 -2.59 -16.20
CA THR A 77 -30.10 -2.65 -17.66
C THR A 77 -29.65 -4.00 -18.21
N LEU A 78 -28.57 -4.56 -17.67
CA LEU A 78 -28.07 -5.88 -18.06
C LEU A 78 -29.08 -7.00 -17.74
N LYS A 79 -29.72 -6.95 -16.57
CA LYS A 79 -30.77 -7.90 -16.19
C LYS A 79 -32.00 -7.82 -17.14
N LYS A 80 -32.43 -6.61 -17.49
CA LYS A 80 -33.55 -6.40 -18.42
C LYS A 80 -33.25 -6.96 -19.83
N LYS A 81 -32.02 -6.84 -20.30
CA LYS A 81 -31.64 -7.27 -21.64
C LYS A 81 -31.47 -8.79 -21.77
N ASN A 82 -31.66 -9.54 -20.70
CA ASN A 82 -31.60 -11.02 -20.69
C ASN A 82 -30.38 -11.56 -21.48
N LEU A 83 -29.24 -10.84 -21.37
CA LEU A 83 -28.02 -11.17 -22.10
C LEU A 83 -27.53 -12.52 -21.57
N ASN A 84 -27.74 -13.57 -22.36
CA ASN A 84 -27.27 -14.93 -22.06
C ASN A 84 -25.74 -14.97 -22.24
N LEU A 85 -25.03 -14.18 -21.40
CA LEU A 85 -23.57 -13.99 -21.45
C LEU A 85 -22.81 -15.26 -21.07
N GLU A 86 -23.52 -16.22 -20.42
CA GLU A 86 -22.86 -17.37 -19.84
C GLU A 86 -22.34 -18.38 -20.87
N LYS A 87 -23.05 -18.62 -21.98
CA LYS A 87 -22.66 -19.67 -22.94
C LYS A 87 -21.55 -19.25 -23.91
N SER A 88 -21.56 -18.00 -24.43
CA SER A 88 -20.62 -17.60 -25.48
C SER A 88 -19.23 -17.17 -24.97
N ASN A 89 -19.13 -16.81 -23.68
CA ASN A 89 -17.91 -16.24 -23.12
C ASN A 89 -17.14 -17.12 -22.12
N LYS A 90 -17.73 -18.24 -21.66
CA LYS A 90 -17.06 -19.14 -20.69
C LYS A 90 -15.67 -19.58 -21.14
N GLN A 91 -15.52 -19.94 -22.39
CA GLN A 91 -14.21 -20.37 -22.94
C GLN A 91 -13.18 -19.23 -23.00
N LYS A 92 -13.61 -17.99 -23.37
CA LYS A 92 -12.75 -16.83 -23.43
C LYS A 92 -12.33 -16.37 -22.03
N ILE A 93 -13.28 -16.40 -21.09
CA ILE A 93 -13.02 -16.08 -19.68
C ILE A 93 -12.07 -17.12 -19.07
N SER A 94 -12.28 -18.41 -19.34
CA SER A 94 -11.39 -19.47 -18.86
C SER A 94 -9.96 -19.31 -19.37
N LYS A 95 -9.78 -19.06 -20.67
CA LYS A 95 -8.45 -18.79 -21.26
C LYS A 95 -7.79 -17.58 -20.60
N TRP A 96 -8.57 -16.54 -20.29
CA TRP A 96 -8.05 -15.37 -19.61
C TRP A 96 -7.62 -15.66 -18.17
N TRP A 97 -8.43 -16.39 -17.41
CA TRP A 97 -8.04 -16.83 -16.08
C TRP A 97 -6.77 -17.70 -16.10
N GLN A 98 -6.61 -18.56 -17.10
CA GLN A 98 -5.37 -19.33 -17.29
C GLN A 98 -4.17 -18.38 -17.49
N GLN A 99 -4.34 -17.33 -18.30
CA GLN A 99 -3.27 -16.34 -18.52
C GLN A 99 -2.96 -15.57 -17.24
N ILE A 100 -3.97 -15.14 -16.46
CA ILE A 100 -3.77 -14.49 -15.15
C ILE A 100 -3.03 -15.44 -14.20
N GLN A 101 -3.41 -16.71 -14.13
CA GLN A 101 -2.72 -17.67 -13.29
C GLN A 101 -1.26 -17.87 -13.72
N LYS A 102 -1.00 -17.93 -15.03
CA LYS A 102 0.36 -18.00 -15.55
C LYS A 102 1.21 -16.78 -15.15
N TRP A 103 0.64 -15.59 -15.08
CA TRP A 103 1.35 -14.41 -14.57
C TRP A 103 1.57 -14.47 -13.06
N ARG A 104 0.57 -14.93 -12.31
CA ARG A 104 0.69 -15.11 -10.85
C ARG A 104 1.79 -16.11 -10.46
N THR A 105 2.03 -17.15 -11.25
CA THR A 105 3.10 -18.13 -10.99
C THR A 105 4.51 -17.55 -11.18
N LYS A 106 4.66 -16.38 -11.82
CA LYS A 106 5.95 -15.68 -11.91
C LYS A 106 6.45 -15.15 -10.56
N GLN A 107 5.60 -15.16 -9.55
CA GLN A 107 5.92 -14.76 -8.18
C GLN A 107 6.66 -13.42 -8.11
N SER A 108 6.13 -12.42 -8.79
CA SER A 108 6.75 -11.09 -8.93
C SER A 108 7.00 -10.34 -7.60
N LEU A 109 6.38 -10.79 -6.50
CA LEU A 109 6.58 -10.27 -5.15
C LEU A 109 7.46 -11.17 -4.28
N ASN A 110 8.16 -12.14 -4.89
CA ASN A 110 9.11 -12.95 -4.15
C ASN A 110 10.33 -12.13 -3.75
N PHE A 111 10.84 -12.45 -2.58
CA PHE A 111 12.10 -11.96 -2.05
C PHE A 111 12.87 -13.14 -1.43
N ILE A 112 14.18 -12.97 -1.30
CA ILE A 112 15.02 -13.96 -0.63
C ILE A 112 15.06 -13.59 0.85
N ASN A 113 14.54 -14.45 1.70
CA ASN A 113 14.60 -14.26 3.14
C ASN A 113 16.05 -14.44 3.64
N SER A 114 16.31 -13.99 4.85
CA SER A 114 17.63 -14.08 5.48
C SER A 114 17.47 -14.53 6.94
N ASP A 115 18.39 -15.35 7.39
CA ASP A 115 18.47 -15.78 8.80
C ASP A 115 19.25 -14.77 9.66
N LYS A 116 19.87 -13.76 9.04
CA LYS A 116 20.73 -12.78 9.72
C LYS A 116 20.11 -11.39 9.83
N ILE A 117 19.31 -11.00 8.83
CA ILE A 117 18.77 -9.66 8.72
C ILE A 117 17.27 -9.77 8.43
N ILE A 118 16.45 -8.99 9.13
CA ILE A 118 15.03 -8.92 8.86
C ILE A 118 14.79 -8.24 7.50
N LYS A 119 14.15 -8.94 6.57
CA LYS A 119 13.69 -8.33 5.33
C LYS A 119 12.41 -7.55 5.59
N PRO A 120 12.24 -6.33 5.07
CA PRO A 120 11.05 -5.52 5.29
C PRO A 120 9.77 -6.22 4.82
N GLN A 121 9.84 -6.94 3.68
CA GLN A 121 8.74 -7.77 3.18
C GLN A 121 8.36 -8.84 4.20
N HIS A 122 9.35 -9.51 4.81
CA HIS A 122 9.13 -10.53 5.83
C HIS A 122 8.47 -9.94 7.08
N ALA A 123 8.95 -8.79 7.54
CA ALA A 123 8.37 -8.10 8.70
C ALA A 123 6.88 -7.80 8.50
N VAL A 124 6.49 -7.29 7.32
CA VAL A 124 5.09 -7.02 6.99
C VAL A 124 4.26 -8.31 6.88
N GLN A 125 4.84 -9.37 6.28
CA GLN A 125 4.16 -10.66 6.22
C GLN A 125 3.91 -11.25 7.60
N ARG A 126 4.90 -11.17 8.52
CA ARG A 126 4.73 -11.66 9.90
C ARG A 126 3.69 -10.85 10.66
N LEU A 127 3.70 -9.52 10.51
CA LEU A 127 2.67 -8.66 11.08
C LEU A 127 1.27 -9.08 10.58
N TYR A 128 1.11 -9.31 9.27
CA TYR A 128 -0.16 -9.79 8.72
C TYR A 128 -0.56 -11.16 9.31
N GLU A 129 0.34 -12.14 9.33
CA GLU A 129 0.03 -13.48 9.83
C GLU A 129 -0.42 -13.47 11.30
N LEU A 130 0.17 -12.61 12.13
CA LEU A 130 -0.16 -12.48 13.54
C LEU A 130 -1.42 -11.63 13.80
N THR A 131 -1.89 -10.87 12.81
CA THR A 131 -3.09 -10.01 12.93
C THR A 131 -4.27 -10.45 12.05
N LYS A 132 -4.09 -11.39 11.14
CA LYS A 132 -5.10 -11.77 10.12
C LYS A 132 -6.46 -12.21 10.67
N ASN A 133 -6.52 -12.69 11.90
CA ASN A 133 -7.74 -13.13 12.57
C ASN A 133 -8.42 -12.00 13.38
N GLN A 134 -7.86 -10.80 13.38
CA GLN A 134 -8.39 -9.62 14.04
C GLN A 134 -8.93 -8.63 13.02
N ASP A 135 -9.88 -7.80 13.43
CA ASP A 135 -10.35 -6.68 12.60
C ASP A 135 -9.39 -5.49 12.77
N THR A 136 -8.34 -5.50 11.96
CA THR A 136 -7.20 -4.57 12.04
C THR A 136 -7.34 -3.43 11.04
N PHE A 137 -7.06 -2.22 11.50
CA PHE A 137 -6.89 -1.04 10.65
C PHE A 137 -5.41 -0.76 10.48
N ILE A 138 -4.99 -0.56 9.24
CA ILE A 138 -3.62 -0.19 8.89
C ILE A 138 -3.61 1.26 8.41
N THR A 139 -2.80 2.07 9.04
CA THR A 139 -2.38 3.36 8.48
C THR A 139 -0.96 3.23 7.98
N THR A 140 -0.54 4.07 7.06
CA THR A 140 0.86 4.10 6.64
C THR A 140 1.38 5.51 6.52
N GLU A 141 2.62 5.67 6.89
CA GLU A 141 3.45 6.76 6.43
C GLU A 141 3.80 6.59 4.94
N VAL A 142 4.50 7.54 4.35
CA VAL A 142 4.85 7.52 2.92
C VAL A 142 6.33 7.21 2.71
N GLY A 143 6.59 6.20 1.91
CA GLY A 143 7.93 5.69 1.58
C GLY A 143 7.91 4.25 1.09
N GLN A 144 9.06 3.56 1.09
CA GLN A 144 9.13 2.13 0.73
C GLN A 144 8.26 1.27 1.66
N HIS A 145 8.17 1.60 2.95
CA HIS A 145 7.32 0.90 3.91
C HIS A 145 5.84 0.90 3.50
N GLN A 146 5.34 1.98 2.89
CA GLN A 146 4.01 2.05 2.29
C GLN A 146 3.84 1.04 1.15
N MET A 147 4.86 0.92 0.30
CA MET A 147 4.84 -0.02 -0.83
C MET A 147 4.90 -1.46 -0.35
N TRP A 148 5.78 -1.79 0.60
CA TRP A 148 5.84 -3.13 1.20
C TRP A 148 4.55 -3.49 1.93
N ALA A 149 3.94 -2.54 2.64
CA ALA A 149 2.64 -2.75 3.27
C ALA A 149 1.55 -3.06 2.23
N ALA A 150 1.49 -2.30 1.13
CA ALA A 150 0.53 -2.54 0.05
C ALA A 150 0.74 -3.88 -0.67
N GLN A 151 1.98 -4.36 -0.76
CA GLN A 151 2.33 -5.61 -1.44
C GLN A 151 2.14 -6.85 -0.56
N HIS A 152 2.46 -6.75 0.72
CA HIS A 152 2.60 -7.92 1.61
C HIS A 152 1.58 -8.01 2.74
N TYR A 153 0.86 -6.92 3.08
CA TYR A 153 -0.29 -6.98 3.99
C TYR A 153 -1.58 -7.20 3.21
N LYS A 154 -2.37 -8.20 3.57
CA LYS A 154 -3.58 -8.57 2.82
C LYS A 154 -4.83 -7.98 3.46
N PHE A 155 -5.68 -7.36 2.64
CA PHE A 155 -6.94 -6.77 3.06
C PHE A 155 -8.11 -7.56 2.47
N ASN A 156 -9.08 -7.92 3.31
CA ASN A 156 -10.30 -8.66 2.94
C ASN A 156 -11.58 -7.87 3.27
N LYS A 157 -11.45 -6.67 3.84
CA LYS A 157 -12.54 -5.76 4.14
C LYS A 157 -12.22 -4.37 3.58
N PRO A 158 -13.23 -3.61 3.10
CA PRO A 158 -13.05 -2.20 2.74
C PRO A 158 -12.72 -1.34 3.95
N ASN A 159 -12.16 -0.15 3.70
CA ASN A 159 -11.86 0.85 4.73
C ASN A 159 -10.98 0.32 5.87
N ARG A 160 -9.99 -0.52 5.54
CA ARG A 160 -8.99 -1.03 6.48
C ARG A 160 -7.58 -0.57 6.16
N TRP A 161 -7.44 0.24 5.12
CA TRP A 161 -6.19 0.81 4.64
C TRP A 161 -6.32 2.32 4.49
N MET A 162 -5.59 3.08 5.29
CA MET A 162 -5.51 4.55 5.21
C MET A 162 -4.09 4.95 4.87
N THR A 163 -3.95 5.63 3.73
CA THR A 163 -2.64 6.01 3.22
C THR A 163 -2.74 7.28 2.37
N SER A 164 -1.71 8.11 2.39
CA SER A 164 -1.62 9.25 1.48
C SER A 164 -1.18 8.81 0.10
N GLY A 165 -2.12 8.24 -0.67
CA GLY A 165 -1.86 7.72 -2.03
C GLY A 165 -1.92 8.75 -3.14
N GLY A 166 -2.50 9.93 -2.86
CA GLY A 166 -2.64 11.03 -3.82
C GLY A 166 -1.43 11.96 -3.81
N LEU A 167 -1.25 12.69 -2.72
CA LEU A 167 -0.14 13.64 -2.55
C LEU A 167 1.15 12.96 -2.09
N GLY A 168 1.05 11.83 -1.38
CA GLY A 168 2.22 11.16 -0.82
C GLY A 168 2.84 11.93 0.35
N THR A 169 2.01 12.38 1.28
CA THR A 169 2.44 13.21 2.41
C THR A 169 3.09 12.37 3.49
N MET A 170 4.39 12.50 3.72
CA MET A 170 5.06 11.97 4.90
C MET A 170 4.49 12.61 6.16
N GLY A 171 4.37 11.85 7.25
CA GLY A 171 3.72 12.32 8.49
C GLY A 171 2.20 12.14 8.52
N TYR A 172 1.61 11.45 7.53
CA TYR A 172 0.17 11.15 7.49
C TYR A 172 -0.25 10.03 8.43
N GLY A 173 0.59 8.99 8.57
CA GLY A 173 0.22 7.70 9.16
C GLY A 173 -0.16 7.80 10.62
N LEU A 174 0.70 8.41 11.45
CA LEU A 174 0.46 8.54 12.89
C LEU A 174 -0.79 9.37 13.24
N PRO A 175 -1.01 10.58 12.70
CA PRO A 175 -2.26 11.31 12.93
C PRO A 175 -3.50 10.54 12.48
N ALA A 176 -3.41 9.83 11.36
CA ALA A 176 -4.49 8.97 10.88
C ALA A 176 -4.76 7.82 11.86
N ALA A 177 -3.71 7.17 12.41
CA ALA A 177 -3.86 6.11 13.41
C ALA A 177 -4.57 6.61 14.67
N VAL A 178 -4.21 7.81 15.14
CA VAL A 178 -4.89 8.47 16.28
C VAL A 178 -6.38 8.65 15.97
N GLY A 179 -6.71 9.22 14.81
CA GLY A 179 -8.11 9.43 14.40
C GLY A 179 -8.90 8.12 14.27
N VAL A 180 -8.30 7.11 13.67
CA VAL A 180 -8.92 5.77 13.52
C VAL A 180 -9.13 5.11 14.86
N GLN A 181 -8.18 5.20 15.80
CA GLN A 181 -8.34 4.60 17.13
C GLN A 181 -9.42 5.27 17.96
N ILE A 182 -9.59 6.59 17.81
CA ILE A 182 -10.71 7.32 18.46
C ILE A 182 -12.05 6.84 17.88
N ALA A 183 -12.12 6.68 16.58
CA ALA A 183 -13.35 6.22 15.90
C ALA A 183 -13.66 4.73 16.15
N HIS A 184 -12.65 3.94 16.43
CA HIS A 184 -12.74 2.48 16.62
C HIS A 184 -11.95 2.03 17.86
N PRO A 185 -12.42 2.37 19.08
CA PRO A 185 -11.64 2.18 20.31
C PRO A 185 -11.31 0.71 20.61
N ASP A 186 -12.17 -0.23 20.20
CA ASP A 186 -12.02 -1.67 20.46
C ASP A 186 -11.27 -2.42 19.33
N LYS A 187 -10.73 -1.71 18.36
CA LYS A 187 -10.04 -2.32 17.22
C LYS A 187 -8.54 -2.15 17.33
N LEU A 188 -7.83 -3.10 16.71
CA LEU A 188 -6.40 -2.97 16.54
C LEU A 188 -6.10 -1.94 15.45
N VAL A 189 -5.28 -0.94 15.77
CA VAL A 189 -4.79 0.04 14.81
C VAL A 189 -3.27 -0.03 14.77
N VAL A 190 -2.72 -0.25 13.58
CA VAL A 190 -1.27 -0.31 13.35
C VAL A 190 -0.89 0.70 12.29
N ASP A 191 0.05 1.58 12.62
CA ASP A 191 0.71 2.47 11.67
C ASP A 191 2.01 1.83 11.18
N ILE A 192 2.11 1.54 9.88
CA ILE A 192 3.36 1.05 9.29
C ILE A 192 4.15 2.26 8.79
N ALA A 193 5.23 2.55 9.47
CA ALA A 193 6.01 3.76 9.32
C ALA A 193 7.44 3.49 8.84
N GLY A 194 8.08 4.52 8.30
CA GLY A 194 9.52 4.60 8.16
C GLY A 194 10.09 5.55 9.23
N GLU A 195 11.35 5.39 9.56
CA GLU A 195 12.01 6.14 10.63
C GLU A 195 12.01 7.66 10.39
N ALA A 196 12.20 8.09 9.15
CA ALA A 196 12.21 9.52 8.82
C ALA A 196 10.80 10.11 8.79
N SER A 197 9.80 9.35 8.32
CA SER A 197 8.44 9.87 8.17
C SER A 197 7.71 10.00 9.50
N ILE A 198 7.90 9.06 10.44
CA ILE A 198 7.31 9.14 11.77
C ILE A 198 7.79 10.39 12.55
N LEU A 199 9.03 10.80 12.34
CA LEU A 199 9.58 11.98 13.00
C LEU A 199 8.91 13.29 12.59
N MET A 200 8.23 13.31 11.44
CA MET A 200 7.55 14.52 10.95
C MET A 200 6.33 14.92 11.78
N THR A 201 5.70 13.95 12.45
CA THR A 201 4.49 14.15 13.26
C THR A 201 4.56 13.42 14.60
N MET A 202 5.76 13.09 15.08
CA MET A 202 5.95 12.34 16.34
C MET A 202 5.29 12.99 17.56
N GLN A 203 5.04 14.30 17.55
CA GLN A 203 4.33 15.01 18.61
C GLN A 203 2.92 14.46 18.87
N GLU A 204 2.30 13.80 17.88
CA GLU A 204 0.98 13.18 18.04
C GLU A 204 1.00 11.97 18.99
N MET A 205 2.18 11.48 19.34
CA MET A 205 2.32 10.52 20.45
C MET A 205 1.81 11.08 21.78
N SER A 206 1.94 12.39 22.00
CA SER A 206 1.36 13.05 23.18
C SER A 206 -0.16 12.93 23.19
N THR A 207 -0.80 13.08 22.03
CA THR A 207 -2.24 12.87 21.86
C THR A 207 -2.62 11.42 22.16
N ALA A 208 -1.87 10.47 21.61
CA ALA A 208 -2.11 9.04 21.83
C ALA A 208 -2.02 8.65 23.32
N VAL A 209 -1.02 9.17 24.02
CA VAL A 209 -0.84 8.93 25.47
C VAL A 209 -1.93 9.61 26.29
N GLN A 210 -2.22 10.88 26.00
CA GLN A 210 -3.25 11.67 26.68
C GLN A 210 -4.61 10.97 26.67
N TYR A 211 -4.99 10.41 25.52
CA TYR A 211 -6.28 9.73 25.33
C TYR A 211 -6.20 8.21 25.50
N LYS A 212 -5.05 7.68 25.94
CA LYS A 212 -4.82 6.24 26.20
C LYS A 212 -5.16 5.37 24.99
N LEU A 213 -4.78 5.83 23.81
CA LEU A 213 -5.05 5.13 22.54
C LEU A 213 -4.00 4.02 22.32
N PRO A 214 -4.37 2.73 22.29
CA PRO A 214 -3.39 1.63 22.22
C PRO A 214 -2.86 1.38 20.82
N ILE A 215 -2.59 2.44 20.04
CA ILE A 215 -2.04 2.36 18.68
C ILE A 215 -0.66 1.70 18.67
N LYS A 216 -0.34 1.02 17.59
CA LYS A 216 0.94 0.37 17.35
C LYS A 216 1.64 1.05 16.19
N ILE A 217 2.79 1.66 16.46
CA ILE A 217 3.64 2.25 15.42
C ILE A 217 4.70 1.20 15.07
N PHE A 218 4.61 0.62 13.88
CA PHE A 218 5.48 -0.41 13.38
C PHE A 218 6.47 0.21 12.39
N ILE A 219 7.66 0.59 12.89
CA ILE A 219 8.70 1.24 12.10
C ILE A 219 9.53 0.19 11.36
N LEU A 220 9.57 0.27 10.03
CA LEU A 220 10.53 -0.45 9.20
C LEU A 220 11.78 0.43 9.07
N ASN A 221 12.70 0.26 10.01
CA ASN A 221 13.88 1.10 10.16
C ASN A 221 15.03 0.55 9.30
N ASN A 222 15.27 1.17 8.15
CA ASN A 222 16.39 0.85 7.25
C ASN A 222 17.44 1.96 7.19
N GLU A 223 17.34 2.98 8.05
CA GLU A 223 18.26 4.14 8.12
C GLU A 223 18.34 4.93 6.81
N TYR A 224 17.33 4.86 5.97
CA TYR A 224 17.26 5.59 4.71
C TYR A 224 15.88 6.18 4.45
N MET A 225 15.83 7.33 3.83
CA MET A 225 14.66 7.71 3.04
C MET A 225 14.59 6.81 1.81
N GLY A 226 14.10 5.59 2.04
CA GLY A 226 14.29 4.46 1.16
C GLY A 226 13.75 4.65 -0.26
N MET A 227 12.61 5.35 -0.42
CA MET A 227 12.06 5.69 -1.73
C MET A 227 12.99 6.63 -2.51
N VAL A 228 13.59 7.63 -1.83
CA VAL A 228 14.54 8.55 -2.43
C VAL A 228 15.79 7.79 -2.87
N ARG A 229 16.35 6.96 -1.98
CA ARG A 229 17.49 6.10 -2.29
C ARG A 229 17.21 5.19 -3.50
N GLN A 230 16.06 4.54 -3.55
CA GLN A 230 15.67 3.66 -4.65
C GLN A 230 15.64 4.40 -5.99
N TRP A 231 15.15 5.64 -6.01
CA TRP A 231 15.16 6.46 -7.21
C TRP A 231 16.56 6.87 -7.63
N GLN A 232 17.39 7.25 -6.67
CA GLN A 232 18.80 7.56 -6.93
C GLN A 232 19.54 6.34 -7.50
N GLU A 233 19.25 5.15 -6.98
CA GLU A 233 19.83 3.90 -7.46
C GLU A 233 19.37 3.54 -8.87
N LEU A 234 18.07 3.61 -9.14
CA LEU A 234 17.49 3.09 -10.39
C LEU A 234 17.50 4.10 -11.54
N LEU A 235 17.45 5.39 -11.25
CA LEU A 235 17.23 6.45 -12.26
C LEU A 235 18.39 7.45 -12.34
N HIS A 236 19.23 7.53 -11.32
CA HIS A 236 20.31 8.52 -11.20
C HIS A 236 21.68 7.86 -11.01
N GLU A 237 21.93 6.72 -11.64
CA GLU A 237 23.24 6.06 -11.73
C GLU A 237 23.91 5.83 -10.36
N LYS A 238 23.10 5.63 -9.30
CA LYS A 238 23.55 5.47 -7.91
C LYS A 238 24.23 6.70 -7.33
N ASN A 239 23.92 7.88 -7.85
CA ASN A 239 24.36 9.14 -7.23
C ASN A 239 23.51 9.43 -5.99
N TYR A 240 23.93 8.86 -4.85
CA TYR A 240 23.24 9.04 -3.58
C TYR A 240 23.55 10.42 -3.00
N SER A 241 22.49 11.15 -2.58
CA SER A 241 22.60 12.44 -1.93
C SER A 241 21.49 12.58 -0.90
N GLU A 242 21.87 12.85 0.35
CA GLU A 242 20.99 13.18 1.48
C GLU A 242 19.83 12.18 1.70
N SER A 243 19.99 10.92 1.30
CA SER A 243 18.98 9.87 1.50
C SER A 243 19.28 8.96 2.70
N TYR A 244 20.50 9.01 3.23
CA TYR A 244 20.91 8.28 4.43
C TYR A 244 20.58 9.10 5.69
N THR A 245 20.00 8.45 6.69
CA THR A 245 19.61 9.08 7.96
C THR A 245 20.49 8.56 9.09
N GLU A 246 21.70 9.11 9.22
CA GLU A 246 22.69 8.64 10.22
C GLU A 246 22.29 9.00 11.65
N ALA A 247 21.76 10.21 11.86
CA ALA A 247 21.46 10.75 13.20
C ALA A 247 20.00 10.49 13.60
N LEU A 248 19.59 9.22 13.64
CA LEU A 248 18.25 8.84 14.12
C LEU A 248 18.20 8.81 15.67
N PRO A 249 17.06 9.15 16.27
CA PRO A 249 16.85 8.93 17.70
C PRO A 249 16.81 7.43 18.01
N ASP A 250 17.12 7.07 19.23
CA ASP A 250 16.77 5.74 19.76
C ASP A 250 15.25 5.69 19.95
N PHE A 251 14.55 4.98 19.08
CA PHE A 251 13.07 4.91 19.07
C PHE A 251 12.48 4.25 20.33
N VAL A 252 13.25 3.38 21.01
CA VAL A 252 12.82 2.80 22.29
C VAL A 252 12.83 3.88 23.38
N LYS A 253 13.92 4.64 23.49
CA LYS A 253 14.01 5.77 24.44
C LYS A 253 13.03 6.89 24.08
N LEU A 254 12.78 7.12 22.80
CA LEU A 254 11.78 8.09 22.36
C LEU A 254 10.38 7.68 22.81
N ALA A 255 10.03 6.40 22.68
CA ALA A 255 8.76 5.86 23.20
C ALA A 255 8.64 6.09 24.71
N GLU A 256 9.67 5.75 25.48
CA GLU A 256 9.71 5.94 26.93
C GLU A 256 9.55 7.41 27.31
N ALA A 257 10.20 8.32 26.60
CA ALA A 257 10.10 9.76 26.82
C ALA A 257 8.65 10.29 26.64
N TYR A 258 7.86 9.69 25.74
CA TYR A 258 6.43 9.99 25.59
C TYR A 258 5.53 9.23 26.60
N GLY A 259 6.07 8.30 27.39
CA GLY A 259 5.28 7.42 28.25
C GLY A 259 4.63 6.23 27.52
N CYS A 260 5.12 5.93 26.33
CA CYS A 260 4.76 4.77 25.51
C CYS A 260 5.64 3.56 25.86
N VAL A 261 5.32 2.41 25.29
CA VAL A 261 6.18 1.23 25.33
C VAL A 261 7.06 1.19 24.09
N GLY A 262 8.37 1.08 24.29
CA GLY A 262 9.34 0.88 23.22
C GLY A 262 9.74 -0.59 23.11
N ILE A 263 9.73 -1.14 21.91
CA ILE A 263 10.17 -2.51 21.61
C ILE A 263 11.05 -2.46 20.38
N ARG A 264 12.17 -3.21 20.39
CA ARG A 264 13.06 -3.34 19.22
C ARG A 264 13.18 -4.79 18.82
N ALA A 265 13.15 -5.05 17.51
CA ALA A 265 13.53 -6.31 16.90
C ALA A 265 14.61 -6.04 15.84
N SER A 266 15.73 -6.75 15.92
CA SER A 266 16.89 -6.63 15.03
C SER A 266 17.30 -7.93 14.37
N LYS A 267 16.72 -9.06 14.81
CA LYS A 267 17.02 -10.39 14.29
C LYS A 267 15.77 -11.12 13.86
N PRO A 268 15.82 -11.92 12.77
CA PRO A 268 14.68 -12.66 12.30
C PRO A 268 14.05 -13.61 13.32
N GLU A 269 14.88 -14.27 14.15
CA GLU A 269 14.41 -15.23 15.14
C GLU A 269 13.57 -14.63 16.28
N GLU A 270 13.73 -13.34 16.59
CA GLU A 270 12.98 -12.68 17.66
C GLU A 270 11.72 -11.96 17.16
N LEU A 271 11.53 -11.84 15.83
CA LEU A 271 10.53 -10.98 15.21
C LEU A 271 9.10 -11.34 15.67
N ASP A 272 8.73 -12.61 15.63
CA ASP A 272 7.37 -13.06 15.98
C ASP A 272 7.05 -12.86 17.45
N GLU A 273 8.01 -13.13 18.34
CA GLU A 273 7.89 -12.91 19.77
C GLU A 273 7.69 -11.42 20.07
N LYS A 274 8.51 -10.57 19.47
CA LYS A 274 8.47 -9.12 19.65
C LYS A 274 7.19 -8.49 19.08
N ILE A 275 6.72 -8.94 17.91
CA ILE A 275 5.42 -8.51 17.36
C ILE A 275 4.30 -8.95 18.31
N SER A 276 4.31 -10.17 18.80
CA SER A 276 3.30 -10.66 19.74
C SER A 276 3.31 -9.86 21.06
N GLN A 277 4.49 -9.51 21.56
CA GLN A 277 4.65 -8.61 22.70
C GLN A 277 4.02 -7.23 22.41
N MET A 278 4.30 -6.62 21.25
CA MET A 278 3.68 -5.35 20.83
C MET A 278 2.16 -5.44 20.84
N LEU A 279 1.62 -6.52 20.27
CA LEU A 279 0.16 -6.71 20.15
C LEU A 279 -0.53 -6.91 21.50
N SER A 280 0.15 -7.50 22.49
CA SER A 280 -0.40 -7.76 23.83
C SER A 280 -0.48 -6.53 24.72
N VAL A 281 0.24 -5.47 24.43
CA VAL A 281 0.32 -4.25 25.25
C VAL A 281 -0.91 -3.37 25.01
N ASN A 282 -1.66 -3.04 26.08
CA ASN A 282 -2.79 -2.12 26.01
C ASN A 282 -2.36 -0.65 26.26
N LYS A 283 -1.35 -0.19 25.54
CA LYS A 283 -0.83 1.18 25.54
C LYS A 283 -0.30 1.52 24.13
N PRO A 284 -0.04 2.79 23.83
CA PRO A 284 0.72 3.13 22.63
C PRO A 284 2.09 2.44 22.64
N VAL A 285 2.47 1.88 21.51
CA VAL A 285 3.76 1.20 21.34
C VAL A 285 4.50 1.76 20.14
N ILE A 286 5.79 2.05 20.29
CA ILE A 286 6.71 2.22 19.16
C ILE A 286 7.51 0.93 19.02
N PHE A 287 7.33 0.26 17.90
CA PHE A 287 8.04 -0.94 17.52
C PHE A 287 9.10 -0.62 16.48
N ASP A 288 10.36 -0.61 16.88
CA ASP A 288 11.51 -0.35 16.02
C ASP A 288 12.01 -1.65 15.40
N CYS A 289 11.58 -1.93 14.18
CA CYS A 289 12.00 -3.10 13.42
C CYS A 289 13.20 -2.73 12.54
N VAL A 290 14.39 -3.10 12.97
CA VAL A 290 15.63 -2.88 12.21
C VAL A 290 15.64 -3.86 11.03
N VAL A 291 15.57 -3.33 9.82
CA VAL A 291 15.47 -4.12 8.60
C VAL A 291 16.64 -3.90 7.66
N ASP A 292 16.71 -4.70 6.60
CA ASP A 292 17.76 -4.59 5.59
C ASP A 292 17.78 -3.19 4.97
N LYS A 293 18.97 -2.55 5.03
CA LYS A 293 19.18 -1.15 4.59
C LYS A 293 19.10 -0.97 3.09
N ILE A 294 19.42 -1.98 2.32
CA ILE A 294 19.59 -1.89 0.85
C ILE A 294 18.46 -2.51 0.06
N GLU A 295 17.48 -3.09 0.72
CA GLU A 295 16.32 -3.69 0.04
C GLU A 295 15.51 -2.64 -0.73
N ASN A 296 15.03 -2.99 -1.92
CA ASN A 296 14.17 -2.16 -2.76
C ASN A 296 12.81 -2.82 -2.98
N CYS A 297 11.81 -1.99 -3.30
CA CYS A 297 10.47 -2.45 -3.66
C CYS A 297 10.37 -2.83 -5.14
#